data_d01022399a754c926afb1504cc359bb5
#
_entry.id   d01022399a754c926afb1504cc359bb5
#
_cell.length_a   1.000
_cell.length_b   1.000
_cell.length_c   1.000
_cell.angle_alpha   90.00
_cell.angle_beta   90.00
_cell.angle_gamma   90.00
#
_symmetry.space_group_name_H-M   'P 1'
#
loop_
_entity.id
_entity.type
_entity.pdbx_description
1 polymer ?
#
loop_
_entity_poly.entity_id
_entity_poly.type
_entity_poly.pdbx_seq_one_letter_code
_entity_poly.pdbx_strand_id
1 'polypeptide(L)'
;AAAGLLKPEGTLYFAAENAAGVRYWMGAERFDVSFLRAEVLELLESLEGTYGGSSLLYYPVPDYRYPAAVYSDAYLPENGEVTNISARLDGPGLTFGSEEQAMAMACRNGVFSSFANSFLGAYRRGQS
;
A
#
# COMPACT_ATOMS: atom_id res chain seq x y z
N ALA A 1 19.30 10.25 0.10
CA ALA A 1 18.07 9.61 -0.31
C ALA A 1 17.62 10.10 -1.69
N ALA A 2 16.77 9.30 -2.35
CA ALA A 2 16.27 9.63 -3.69
C ALA A 2 15.55 10.99 -3.74
N ALA A 3 14.84 11.35 -2.67
CA ALA A 3 14.14 12.64 -2.60
C ALA A 3 15.08 13.85 -2.69
N GLY A 4 16.31 13.71 -2.22
CA GLY A 4 17.32 14.77 -2.33
C GLY A 4 17.77 15.07 -3.76
N LEU A 5 17.52 14.14 -4.69
CA LEU A 5 17.85 14.29 -6.10
C LEU A 5 16.72 14.92 -6.92
N LEU A 6 15.53 15.11 -6.33
CA LEU A 6 14.41 15.71 -7.02
C LEU A 6 14.63 17.21 -7.23
N LYS A 7 14.20 17.68 -8.39
CA LYS A 7 14.06 19.12 -8.63
C LYS A 7 12.92 19.66 -7.78
N PRO A 8 12.89 20.99 -7.51
CA PRO A 8 11.70 21.59 -6.92
C PRO A 8 10.44 21.18 -7.70
N GLU A 9 9.37 20.82 -6.99
CA GLU A 9 8.11 20.32 -7.55
C GLU A 9 8.22 18.96 -8.26
N GLY A 10 9.38 18.31 -8.21
CA GLY A 10 9.53 16.94 -8.70
C GLY A 10 8.79 15.94 -7.83
N THR A 11 8.37 14.83 -8.42
CA THR A 11 7.61 13.78 -7.72
C THR A 11 8.41 12.49 -7.64
N LEU A 12 8.43 11.89 -6.46
CA LEU A 12 8.97 10.56 -6.22
C LEU A 12 7.82 9.59 -5.99
N TYR A 13 7.80 8.51 -6.76
CA TYR A 13 6.87 7.41 -6.54
C TYR A 13 7.63 6.21 -6.01
N PHE A 14 7.04 5.52 -5.06
CA PHE A 14 7.60 4.26 -4.59
C PHE A 14 6.48 3.28 -4.24
N ALA A 15 6.77 2.01 -4.39
CA ALA A 15 5.83 0.94 -4.03
C ALA A 15 6.45 0.06 -2.94
N ALA A 16 5.63 -0.43 -2.05
CA ALA A 16 6.07 -1.27 -0.93
C ALA A 16 5.01 -2.29 -0.58
N GLU A 17 5.45 -3.49 -0.17
CA GLU A 17 4.57 -4.50 0.38
C GLU A 17 4.18 -4.12 1.81
N ASN A 18 2.93 -4.41 2.17
CA ASN A 18 2.47 -4.21 3.54
C ASN A 18 2.75 -5.46 4.37
N ALA A 19 3.57 -5.32 5.40
CA ALA A 19 3.89 -6.41 6.32
C ALA A 19 2.64 -7.00 7.00
N ALA A 20 1.58 -6.20 7.15
CA ALA A 20 0.30 -6.61 7.72
C ALA A 20 -0.78 -6.88 6.65
N GLY A 21 -0.39 -7.05 5.39
CA GLY A 21 -1.34 -7.29 4.30
C GLY A 21 -2.17 -8.53 4.51
N VAL A 22 -3.43 -8.48 4.08
CA VAL A 22 -4.39 -9.58 4.24
C VAL A 22 -3.84 -10.90 3.68
N ARG A 23 -3.14 -10.85 2.53
CA ARG A 23 -2.58 -12.06 1.91
C ARG A 23 -1.66 -12.82 2.85
N TYR A 24 -0.89 -12.11 3.68
CA TYR A 24 0.06 -12.75 4.60
C TYR A 24 -0.66 -13.39 5.79
N TRP A 25 -1.73 -12.80 6.26
CA TRP A 25 -2.56 -13.41 7.28
C TRP A 25 -3.23 -14.70 6.77
N MET A 26 -3.47 -14.77 5.45
CA MET A 26 -4.06 -15.95 4.81
C MET A 26 -3.01 -16.97 4.36
N GLY A 27 -1.75 -16.80 4.68
CA GLY A 27 -0.71 -17.79 4.49
C GLY A 27 0.21 -17.60 3.29
N ALA A 28 0.14 -16.46 2.60
CA ALA A 28 1.08 -16.17 1.52
C ALA A 28 2.50 -16.02 2.06
N GLU A 29 3.48 -16.37 1.24
CA GLU A 29 4.89 -16.21 1.59
C GLU A 29 5.27 -14.73 1.64
N ARG A 30 5.97 -14.32 2.70
CA ARG A 30 6.36 -12.93 2.89
C ARG A 30 7.57 -12.56 2.04
N PHE A 31 7.57 -11.31 1.57
CA PHE A 31 8.76 -10.73 0.95
C PHE A 31 9.78 -10.35 2.02
N ASP A 32 11.06 -10.31 1.63
CA ASP A 32 12.15 -9.93 2.53
C ASP A 32 12.05 -8.48 2.99
N VAL A 33 11.52 -7.61 2.13
CA VAL A 33 11.36 -6.19 2.45
C VAL A 33 9.87 -5.84 2.42
N SER A 34 9.35 -5.48 3.58
CA SER A 34 7.96 -5.07 3.72
C SER A 34 7.87 -4.04 4.85
N PHE A 35 6.83 -3.21 4.81
CA PHE A 35 6.65 -2.12 5.77
C PHE A 35 5.23 -2.13 6.30
N LEU A 36 5.04 -1.64 7.52
CA LEU A 36 3.72 -1.34 8.04
C LEU A 36 3.26 0.02 7.51
N ARG A 37 1.94 0.23 7.45
CA ARG A 37 1.39 1.53 7.04
C ARG A 37 1.97 2.68 7.85
N ALA A 38 2.07 2.50 9.17
CA ALA A 38 2.64 3.52 10.05
C ALA A 38 4.07 3.90 9.66
N GLU A 39 4.88 2.92 9.27
CA GLU A 39 6.27 3.16 8.84
C GLU A 39 6.33 3.94 7.54
N VAL A 40 5.44 3.63 6.59
CA VAL A 40 5.36 4.35 5.32
C VAL A 40 4.92 5.81 5.55
N LEU A 41 3.94 6.02 6.41
CA LEU A 41 3.48 7.36 6.77
C LEU A 41 4.58 8.18 7.45
N GLU A 42 5.35 7.56 8.35
CA GLU A 42 6.49 8.22 9.00
C GLU A 42 7.55 8.64 7.98
N LEU A 43 7.83 7.78 6.99
CA LEU A 43 8.75 8.10 5.91
C LEU A 43 8.27 9.30 5.11
N LEU A 44 7.01 9.33 4.72
CA LEU A 44 6.42 10.43 3.96
C LEU A 44 6.46 11.75 4.76
N GLU A 45 6.10 11.70 6.04
CA GLU A 45 6.19 12.85 6.95
C GLU A 45 7.63 13.37 7.06
N SER A 46 8.59 12.48 7.16
CA SER A 46 10.01 12.84 7.22
C SER A 46 10.47 13.56 5.95
N LEU A 47 10.02 13.10 4.78
CA LEU A 47 10.33 13.75 3.51
C LEU A 47 9.72 15.15 3.44
N GLU A 48 8.47 15.30 3.85
CA GLU A 48 7.80 16.59 3.91
C GLU A 48 8.51 17.57 4.85
N GLY A 49 8.94 17.08 6.01
CA GLY A 49 9.67 17.89 6.99
C GLY A 49 11.05 18.32 6.53
N THR A 50 11.73 17.49 5.74
CA THR A 50 13.10 17.77 5.27
C THR A 50 13.12 18.63 4.02
N TYR A 51 12.24 18.35 3.06
CA TYR A 51 12.27 18.96 1.73
C TYR A 51 11.03 19.80 1.42
N GLY A 52 10.10 19.91 2.35
CA GLY A 52 8.81 20.55 2.12
C GLY A 52 7.92 19.73 1.19
N GLY A 53 6.84 20.32 0.71
CA GLY A 53 5.96 19.67 -0.24
C GLY A 53 4.85 18.85 0.40
N SER A 54 4.35 17.88 -0.34
CA SER A 54 3.21 17.08 0.08
C SER A 54 3.35 15.63 -0.39
N SER A 55 2.58 14.75 0.22
CA SER A 55 2.58 13.33 -0.15
C SER A 55 1.17 12.77 -0.16
N LEU A 56 0.99 11.68 -0.90
CA LEU A 56 -0.24 10.89 -0.96
C LEU A 56 0.12 9.42 -0.85
N LEU A 57 -0.75 8.65 -0.24
CA LEU A 57 -0.61 7.21 -0.13
C LEU A 57 -1.79 6.54 -0.83
N TYR A 58 -1.46 5.59 -1.71
CA TYR A 58 -2.43 4.83 -2.48
C TYR A 58 -2.34 3.35 -2.12
N TYR A 59 -3.43 2.64 -2.36
CA TYR A 59 -3.56 1.21 -2.07
C TYR A 59 -3.91 0.47 -3.36
N PRO A 60 -2.91 -0.02 -4.13
CA PRO A 60 -3.17 -0.81 -5.33
C PRO A 60 -3.76 -2.18 -4.96
N VAL A 61 -4.80 -2.58 -5.65
CA VAL A 61 -5.51 -3.84 -5.42
C VAL A 61 -5.48 -4.69 -6.70
N PRO A 62 -5.13 -5.96 -6.64
CA PRO A 62 -4.75 -6.74 -5.46
C PRO A 62 -3.37 -6.43 -4.90
N ASP A 63 -2.43 -5.92 -5.71
CA ASP A 63 -1.17 -5.37 -5.24
C ASP A 63 -0.56 -4.44 -6.30
N TYR A 64 0.59 -3.82 -5.99
CA TYR A 64 1.20 -2.82 -6.86
C TYR A 64 1.76 -3.38 -8.17
N ARG A 65 2.02 -4.69 -8.25
CA ARG A 65 2.62 -5.32 -9.44
C ARG A 65 1.62 -5.43 -10.59
N TYR A 66 0.39 -5.81 -10.29
CA TYR A 66 -0.69 -5.95 -11.28
C TYR A 66 -2.00 -5.40 -10.72
N PRO A 67 -2.10 -4.08 -10.56
CA PRO A 67 -3.28 -3.49 -9.94
C PRO A 67 -4.49 -3.53 -10.89
N ALA A 68 -5.62 -3.97 -10.36
CA ALA A 68 -6.90 -3.87 -11.03
C ALA A 68 -7.62 -2.58 -10.64
N ALA A 69 -7.34 -2.07 -9.44
CA ALA A 69 -7.88 -0.81 -8.93
C ALA A 69 -6.86 -0.18 -7.98
N VAL A 70 -6.95 1.14 -7.81
CA VAL A 70 -6.10 1.87 -6.87
C VAL A 70 -7.00 2.74 -5.99
N TYR A 71 -6.90 2.52 -4.69
CA TYR A 71 -7.65 3.28 -3.68
C TYR A 71 -6.75 4.28 -2.98
N SER A 72 -7.35 5.23 -2.28
CA SER A 72 -6.63 6.19 -1.44
C SER A 72 -7.43 6.44 -0.16
N ASP A 73 -6.87 7.17 0.80
CA ASP A 73 -7.60 7.54 2.01
C ASP A 73 -8.82 8.44 1.70
N ALA A 74 -8.81 9.13 0.56
CA ALA A 74 -9.95 9.92 0.10
C ALA A 74 -11.07 9.06 -0.49
N TYR A 75 -10.74 7.86 -0.96
CA TYR A 75 -11.73 6.91 -1.49
C TYR A 75 -11.29 5.50 -1.13
N LEU A 76 -11.85 4.97 -0.07
CA LEU A 76 -11.59 3.60 0.38
C LEU A 76 -12.69 2.67 -0.15
N PRO A 77 -12.35 1.38 -0.36
CA PRO A 77 -13.35 0.44 -0.87
C PRO A 77 -14.41 0.13 0.18
N GLU A 78 -15.64 -0.01 -0.28
CA GLU A 78 -16.74 -0.48 0.55
C GLU A 78 -16.79 -2.01 0.56
N ASN A 79 -17.61 -2.55 1.45
CA ASN A 79 -17.81 -3.99 1.52
C ASN A 79 -18.30 -4.53 0.17
N GLY A 80 -17.60 -5.50 -0.39
CA GLY A 80 -17.94 -6.11 -1.67
C GLY A 80 -17.29 -5.46 -2.89
N GLU A 81 -16.64 -4.31 -2.77
CA GLU A 81 -15.95 -3.69 -3.91
C GLU A 81 -14.65 -4.41 -4.26
N VAL A 82 -13.96 -4.95 -3.26
CA VAL A 82 -12.71 -5.68 -3.48
C VAL A 82 -13.03 -7.14 -3.73
N THR A 83 -13.22 -7.48 -5.00
CA THR A 83 -13.53 -8.85 -5.42
C THR A 83 -12.33 -9.56 -6.04
N ASN A 84 -11.31 -8.81 -6.44
CA ASN A 84 -10.11 -9.39 -7.00
C ASN A 84 -9.18 -9.84 -5.87
N ILE A 85 -8.88 -11.13 -5.86
CA ILE A 85 -7.89 -11.68 -4.95
C ILE A 85 -6.52 -11.58 -5.60
N SER A 86 -5.47 -11.60 -4.78
CA SER A 86 -4.11 -11.60 -5.28
C SER A 86 -3.88 -12.78 -6.18
N ALA A 87 -3.37 -12.52 -7.37
CA ALA A 87 -2.79 -13.58 -8.18
C ALA A 87 -1.63 -14.18 -7.37
N ARG A 88 -1.52 -15.48 -7.37
CA ARG A 88 -0.43 -16.16 -6.67
C ARG A 88 0.86 -16.06 -7.49
N LEU A 89 1.41 -14.88 -7.52
CA LEU A 89 2.63 -14.60 -8.24
C LEU A 89 3.86 -15.13 -7.51
N ASP A 90 3.70 -15.41 -6.23
CA ASP A 90 4.77 -15.76 -5.31
C ASP A 90 4.90 -17.28 -5.10
N GLY A 91 4.26 -18.06 -5.97
CA GLY A 91 4.29 -19.52 -5.90
C GLY A 91 3.21 -20.12 -5.02
N PRO A 92 3.17 -21.46 -4.93
CA PRO A 92 2.17 -22.15 -4.15
C PRO A 92 2.43 -21.95 -2.66
N GLY A 93 1.45 -21.42 -1.96
CA GLY A 93 1.44 -21.29 -0.51
C GLY A 93 0.21 -21.93 0.08
N LEU A 94 0.29 -22.35 1.33
CA LEU A 94 -0.90 -22.76 2.07
C LEU A 94 -1.74 -21.50 2.36
N THR A 95 -3.03 -21.58 2.04
CA THR A 95 -3.97 -20.51 2.42
C THR A 95 -4.78 -20.99 3.61
N PHE A 96 -4.84 -20.15 4.65
CA PHE A 96 -5.57 -20.45 5.88
C PHE A 96 -7.02 -19.96 5.83
N GLY A 97 -7.41 -19.30 4.75
CA GLY A 97 -8.76 -18.79 4.58
C GLY A 97 -8.93 -18.07 3.25
N SER A 98 -10.09 -17.44 3.07
CA SER A 98 -10.38 -16.67 1.87
C SER A 98 -9.85 -15.24 2.00
N GLU A 99 -8.93 -14.86 1.13
CA GLU A 99 -8.41 -13.50 1.05
C GLU A 99 -9.54 -12.52 0.71
N GLU A 100 -10.45 -12.90 -0.18
CA GLU A 100 -11.59 -12.08 -0.55
C GLU A 100 -12.51 -11.79 0.65
N GLN A 101 -12.83 -12.81 1.45
CA GLN A 101 -13.63 -12.63 2.64
C GLN A 101 -12.92 -11.77 3.69
N ALA A 102 -11.64 -12.00 3.92
CA ALA A 102 -10.87 -11.22 4.87
C ALA A 102 -10.77 -9.76 4.42
N MET A 103 -10.61 -9.51 3.14
CA MET A 103 -10.57 -8.15 2.59
C MET A 103 -11.94 -7.48 2.73
N ALA A 104 -13.03 -8.19 2.47
CA ALA A 104 -14.38 -7.66 2.67
C ALA A 104 -14.61 -7.28 4.13
N MET A 105 -14.15 -8.10 5.07
CA MET A 105 -14.25 -7.78 6.50
C MET A 105 -13.42 -6.56 6.87
N ALA A 106 -12.23 -6.41 6.30
CA ALA A 106 -11.40 -5.23 6.53
C ALA A 106 -12.08 -3.95 6.04
N CYS A 107 -12.72 -4.00 4.87
CA CYS A 107 -13.51 -2.89 4.35
C CYS A 107 -14.69 -2.56 5.27
N ARG A 108 -15.43 -3.60 5.69
CA ARG A 108 -16.60 -3.44 6.55
C ARG A 108 -16.26 -2.84 7.91
N ASN A 109 -15.11 -3.22 8.45
CA ASN A 109 -14.63 -2.71 9.75
C ASN A 109 -13.89 -1.38 9.66
N GLY A 110 -13.71 -0.84 8.45
CA GLY A 110 -13.04 0.43 8.25
C GLY A 110 -11.53 0.38 8.45
N VAL A 111 -10.91 -0.79 8.31
CA VAL A 111 -9.47 -0.99 8.51
C VAL A 111 -8.72 -1.42 7.25
N PHE A 112 -9.34 -1.27 6.08
CA PHE A 112 -8.74 -1.64 4.80
C PHE A 112 -7.33 -1.04 4.64
N SER A 113 -7.17 0.24 4.94
CA SER A 113 -5.88 0.94 4.74
C SER A 113 -4.73 0.32 5.53
N SER A 114 -5.01 -0.27 6.69
CA SER A 114 -3.99 -0.94 7.49
C SER A 114 -3.66 -2.35 7.01
N PHE A 115 -4.56 -3.00 6.28
CA PHE A 115 -4.43 -4.40 5.86
C PHE A 115 -4.40 -4.60 4.35
N ALA A 116 -4.39 -3.53 3.56
CA ALA A 116 -4.16 -3.61 2.12
C ALA A 116 -2.82 -4.31 1.85
N ASN A 117 -2.74 -5.06 0.75
CA ASN A 117 -1.57 -5.90 0.48
C ASN A 117 -0.31 -5.10 0.16
N SER A 118 -0.44 -3.91 -0.38
CA SER A 118 0.71 -3.07 -0.71
C SER A 118 0.34 -1.60 -0.70
N PHE A 119 1.37 -0.76 -0.79
CA PHE A 119 1.25 0.69 -0.82
C PHE A 119 1.94 1.26 -2.05
N LEU A 120 1.40 2.37 -2.55
CA LEU A 120 2.07 3.21 -3.54
C LEU A 120 2.14 4.62 -2.95
N GLY A 121 3.33 5.07 -2.62
CA GLY A 121 3.57 6.41 -2.11
C GLY A 121 3.93 7.37 -3.23
N ALA A 122 3.40 8.59 -3.16
CA ALA A 122 3.75 9.67 -4.06
C ALA A 122 4.15 10.88 -3.22
N TYR A 123 5.41 11.29 -3.34
CA TYR A 123 5.93 12.46 -2.66
C TYR A 123 6.29 13.53 -3.67
N ARG A 124 5.73 14.71 -3.52
CA ARG A 124 6.05 15.88 -4.33
C ARG A 124 6.87 16.85 -3.50
N ARG A 125 8.10 17.13 -3.94
CA ARG A 125 9.00 18.05 -3.26
C ARG A 125 8.48 19.49 -3.35
N GLY A 126 8.72 20.29 -2.30
CA GLY A 126 8.36 21.69 -2.27
C GLY A 126 9.16 22.54 -3.24
N GLN A 127 8.84 23.82 -3.30
CA GLN A 127 9.38 24.75 -4.28
C GLN A 127 10.78 25.28 -3.95
N SER A 128 11.29 25.00 -2.80
CA SER A 128 12.60 25.52 -2.38
C SER A 128 13.68 24.45 -2.32
#